data_52325a07ec82b6220e6430e35f7900ef
#
_entry.id   52325a07ec82b6220e6430e35f7900ef
#
_cell.length_a   1.000
_cell.length_b   1.000
_cell.length_c   1.000
_cell.angle_alpha   90.00
_cell.angle_beta   90.00
_cell.angle_gamma   90.00
#
_symmetry.space_group_name_H-M   'P 1'
#
loop_
_entity.id
_entity.type
_entity.pdbx_description
1 polymer ?
#
loop_
_entity_poly.entity_id
_entity_poly.type
_entity_poly.pdbx_seq_one_letter_code
_entity_poly.pdbx_strand_id
1 'polypeptide(L)'
;METNPNQPVYQQPSSYPPPPSGQPTCGLPQPPQKKRHGISCIVLLSLGVIFTVLVLFVGFIGFLSTLRGKVALLEVEGIIVDAQDLVQELHYYANNPSVRAIVVRLNTPGGSTAASQELWEEIRKVRTAGRPVVASMGNVAASGGYYIACAADEIYANPASLTSSIGVIINYANWEGLTKKVGLRFEVVKKGEYKDIGSPNRPMTEAERELLVDVINDVYVQFIDDVYSARRHQMRKAYFAHHPEAEDSGTTDVVKQFLYSIADGRVFSGRQAYEYGLVDNLGNLDDAIRRAGILGRIIGKPPVYKKRKPLSIYDILRGEVKNAIRQVTSDMPELEYLFIPR
;
A
#
# COMPACT_ATOMS: atom_id res chain seq x y z
N MET A 1 -37.59 21.26 -79.77
CA MET A 1 -36.73 21.91 -80.75
C MET A 1 -35.45 21.11 -80.74
N GLU A 2 -34.97 20.47 -81.73
CA GLU A 2 -35.31 20.34 -83.14
C GLU A 2 -34.73 19.01 -83.62
N THR A 3 -35.45 18.37 -84.35
CA THR A 3 -35.13 17.22 -85.21
C THR A 3 -34.02 17.55 -86.24
N ASN A 4 -33.17 16.59 -86.56
CA ASN A 4 -32.78 16.50 -87.97
C ASN A 4 -32.41 15.09 -88.33
N PRO A 5 -32.90 14.71 -89.53
CA PRO A 5 -32.90 13.35 -90.06
C PRO A 5 -31.84 13.17 -91.13
N ASN A 6 -31.31 11.94 -91.19
CA ASN A 6 -31.00 11.39 -92.53
C ASN A 6 -30.62 9.92 -92.43
N GLN A 7 -31.56 9.14 -92.90
CA GLN A 7 -31.31 7.77 -93.34
C GLN A 7 -30.56 7.79 -94.68
N PRO A 8 -29.95 6.68 -95.06
CA PRO A 8 -30.70 5.84 -96.01
C PRO A 8 -30.71 4.34 -95.64
N VAL A 9 -31.83 3.79 -95.97
CA VAL A 9 -32.24 2.41 -96.09
C VAL A 9 -31.36 1.71 -97.16
N TYR A 10 -30.92 0.48 -96.91
CA TYR A 10 -30.57 -0.50 -97.92
C TYR A 10 -31.24 -1.82 -97.63
N GLN A 11 -31.96 -2.29 -98.64
CA GLN A 11 -32.79 -3.46 -98.72
C GLN A 11 -31.95 -4.74 -98.73
N GLN A 12 -32.55 -5.81 -98.23
CA GLN A 12 -32.14 -7.20 -98.47
C GLN A 12 -32.28 -7.63 -99.94
N PRO A 13 -31.54 -8.69 -100.25
CA PRO A 13 -32.21 -9.81 -100.83
C PRO A 13 -31.79 -11.19 -100.30
N SER A 14 -32.77 -11.97 -100.07
CA SER A 14 -33.14 -13.33 -100.45
C SER A 14 -32.16 -14.47 -100.23
N SER A 15 -32.59 -15.38 -99.35
CA SER A 15 -32.69 -16.82 -99.50
C SER A 15 -31.53 -17.65 -100.00
N TYR A 16 -30.89 -18.38 -99.12
CA TYR A 16 -30.25 -19.68 -99.40
C TYR A 16 -30.83 -20.78 -98.51
N PRO A 17 -31.00 -22.01 -99.02
CA PRO A 17 -31.63 -23.09 -98.32
C PRO A 17 -30.74 -23.72 -97.24
N PRO A 18 -31.31 -24.43 -96.28
CA PRO A 18 -30.54 -25.03 -95.21
C PRO A 18 -29.74 -26.25 -95.63
N PRO A 19 -28.54 -26.48 -95.08
CA PRO A 19 -27.77 -27.68 -95.37
C PRO A 19 -28.34 -28.85 -94.53
N PRO A 20 -28.11 -30.11 -94.93
CA PRO A 20 -28.73 -31.30 -94.40
C PRO A 20 -28.17 -31.66 -93.02
N SER A 21 -29.06 -32.15 -92.19
CA SER A 21 -28.80 -32.74 -90.86
C SER A 21 -27.96 -34.05 -90.99
N GLY A 22 -26.95 -34.14 -90.17
CA GLY A 22 -26.40 -35.44 -89.83
C GLY A 22 -24.89 -35.62 -89.97
N GLN A 23 -24.13 -35.15 -88.96
CA GLN A 23 -22.90 -35.84 -88.58
C GLN A 23 -22.68 -35.73 -87.05
N PRO A 24 -22.33 -36.83 -86.38
CA PRO A 24 -22.06 -36.82 -84.96
C PRO A 24 -20.71 -36.14 -84.68
N THR A 25 -20.71 -35.01 -84.05
CA THR A 25 -19.48 -34.37 -83.58
C THR A 25 -18.92 -35.21 -82.42
N CYS A 26 -17.76 -35.80 -82.72
CA CYS A 26 -16.94 -36.46 -81.70
C CYS A 26 -16.52 -35.41 -80.62
N GLY A 27 -17.13 -35.49 -79.45
CA GLY A 27 -16.77 -34.59 -78.36
C GLY A 27 -15.39 -34.94 -77.84
N LEU A 28 -14.49 -33.98 -77.91
CA LEU A 28 -13.21 -34.07 -77.26
C LEU A 28 -13.44 -34.12 -75.75
N PRO A 29 -12.76 -35.00 -75.02
CA PRO A 29 -12.91 -35.08 -73.56
C PRO A 29 -12.40 -33.74 -72.90
N GLN A 30 -13.28 -33.08 -72.14
CA GLN A 30 -12.88 -31.92 -71.35
C GLN A 30 -11.85 -32.38 -70.34
N PRO A 31 -10.76 -31.61 -70.10
CA PRO A 31 -9.79 -31.95 -69.06
C PRO A 31 -10.48 -31.86 -67.67
N PRO A 32 -10.15 -32.76 -66.72
CA PRO A 32 -10.80 -32.78 -65.45
C PRO A 32 -10.54 -31.44 -64.69
N GLN A 33 -11.61 -30.73 -64.35
CA GLN A 33 -11.51 -29.55 -63.52
C GLN A 33 -10.96 -29.97 -62.15
N LYS A 34 -9.71 -29.66 -61.88
CA LYS A 34 -9.10 -29.81 -60.55
C LYS A 34 -9.87 -28.95 -59.57
N LYS A 35 -10.66 -29.60 -58.71
CA LYS A 35 -11.27 -28.96 -57.51
C LYS A 35 -10.16 -28.37 -56.65
N ARG A 36 -9.91 -27.07 -56.74
CA ARG A 36 -8.94 -26.31 -55.94
C ARG A 36 -9.46 -26.00 -54.52
N HIS A 37 -10.42 -26.75 -53.98
CA HIS A 37 -11.04 -26.44 -52.70
C HIS A 37 -10.35 -27.07 -51.46
N GLY A 38 -9.38 -27.99 -51.63
CA GLY A 38 -8.75 -28.66 -50.49
C GLY A 38 -7.73 -27.80 -49.74
N ILE A 39 -6.95 -26.98 -50.47
CA ILE A 39 -5.84 -26.23 -49.88
C ILE A 39 -6.35 -25.03 -49.05
N SER A 40 -7.41 -24.37 -49.49
CA SER A 40 -7.97 -23.21 -48.79
C SER A 40 -8.62 -23.59 -47.45
N CYS A 41 -9.31 -24.73 -47.36
CA CYS A 41 -9.91 -25.23 -46.09
C CYS A 41 -8.86 -25.71 -45.11
N ILE A 42 -7.78 -26.35 -45.56
CA ILE A 42 -6.68 -26.81 -44.70
C ILE A 42 -5.93 -25.61 -44.13
N VAL A 43 -5.68 -24.57 -44.92
CA VAL A 43 -5.04 -23.32 -44.47
C VAL A 43 -5.92 -22.59 -43.47
N LEU A 44 -7.23 -22.50 -43.68
CA LEU A 44 -8.14 -21.86 -42.70
C LEU A 44 -8.25 -22.67 -41.40
N LEU A 45 -8.28 -24.01 -41.49
CA LEU A 45 -8.27 -24.88 -40.32
C LEU A 45 -6.96 -24.76 -39.54
N SER A 46 -5.81 -24.72 -40.23
CA SER A 46 -4.51 -24.56 -39.54
C SER A 46 -4.37 -23.19 -38.90
N LEU A 47 -4.83 -22.10 -39.51
CA LEU A 47 -4.89 -20.78 -38.92
C LEU A 47 -5.81 -20.74 -37.71
N GLY A 48 -6.97 -21.40 -37.75
CA GLY A 48 -7.88 -21.53 -36.65
C GLY A 48 -7.26 -22.28 -35.44
N VAL A 49 -6.55 -23.39 -35.72
CA VAL A 49 -5.83 -24.13 -34.65
C VAL A 49 -4.70 -23.30 -34.05
N ILE A 50 -3.91 -22.63 -34.88
CA ILE A 50 -2.81 -21.74 -34.41
C ILE A 50 -3.39 -20.62 -33.54
N PHE A 51 -4.48 -19.99 -33.99
CA PHE A 51 -5.14 -18.93 -33.17
C PHE A 51 -5.66 -19.47 -31.86
N THR A 52 -6.29 -20.64 -31.86
CA THR A 52 -6.78 -21.26 -30.61
C THR A 52 -5.64 -21.60 -29.65
N VAL A 53 -4.54 -22.18 -30.18
CA VAL A 53 -3.34 -22.46 -29.37
C VAL A 53 -2.73 -21.19 -28.82
N LEU A 54 -2.68 -20.10 -29.61
CA LEU A 54 -2.17 -18.80 -29.17
C LEU A 54 -3.04 -18.22 -28.04
N VAL A 55 -4.36 -18.26 -28.18
CA VAL A 55 -5.31 -17.79 -27.14
C VAL A 55 -5.16 -18.61 -25.86
N LEU A 56 -5.07 -19.94 -25.97
CA LEU A 56 -4.84 -20.82 -24.81
C LEU A 56 -3.47 -20.57 -24.17
N PHE A 57 -2.44 -20.33 -24.98
CA PHE A 57 -1.10 -20.02 -24.47
C PHE A 57 -1.05 -18.66 -23.76
N VAL A 58 -1.67 -17.62 -24.32
CA VAL A 58 -1.80 -16.31 -23.67
C VAL A 58 -2.64 -16.42 -22.39
N GLY A 59 -3.74 -17.17 -22.42
CA GLY A 59 -4.57 -17.49 -21.24
C GLY A 59 -3.77 -18.24 -20.18
N PHE A 60 -2.95 -19.21 -20.58
CA PHE A 60 -2.09 -19.99 -19.68
C PHE A 60 -0.97 -19.12 -19.06
N ILE A 61 -0.33 -18.24 -19.84
CA ILE A 61 0.64 -17.26 -19.30
C ILE A 61 -0.06 -16.30 -18.35
N GLY A 62 -1.25 -15.81 -18.67
CA GLY A 62 -2.07 -14.99 -17.78
C GLY A 62 -2.41 -15.70 -16.48
N PHE A 63 -2.81 -16.97 -16.55
CA PHE A 63 -3.06 -17.82 -15.39
C PHE A 63 -1.80 -18.06 -14.55
N LEU A 64 -0.66 -18.37 -15.17
CA LEU A 64 0.63 -18.49 -14.49
C LEU A 64 1.07 -17.19 -13.82
N SER A 65 0.76 -16.02 -14.42
CA SER A 65 1.09 -14.72 -13.82
C SER A 65 0.22 -14.41 -12.59
N THR A 66 -1.01 -14.90 -12.54
CA THR A 66 -1.88 -14.81 -11.35
C THR A 66 -1.46 -15.78 -10.26
N LEU A 67 -0.83 -16.90 -10.60
CA LEU A 67 -0.20 -17.82 -9.65
C LEU A 67 1.09 -17.25 -9.06
N ARG A 68 1.78 -16.33 -9.74
CA ARG A 68 2.90 -15.56 -9.18
C ARG A 68 2.33 -14.55 -8.18
N GLY A 69 2.30 -14.95 -6.91
CA GLY A 69 1.90 -14.08 -5.81
C GLY A 69 2.68 -12.76 -5.82
N LYS A 70 2.07 -11.72 -5.25
CA LYS A 70 2.66 -10.37 -5.12
C LYS A 70 2.76 -9.99 -3.66
N VAL A 71 3.72 -9.13 -3.33
CA VAL A 71 3.77 -8.43 -2.05
C VAL A 71 3.12 -7.06 -2.23
N ALA A 72 2.09 -6.75 -1.44
CA ALA A 72 1.51 -5.41 -1.42
C ALA A 72 2.35 -4.49 -0.54
N LEU A 73 2.44 -3.22 -0.91
CA LEU A 73 3.10 -2.18 -0.13
C LEU A 73 2.07 -1.16 0.34
N LEU A 74 1.80 -1.15 1.65
CA LEU A 74 1.00 -0.14 2.34
C LEU A 74 1.96 0.89 2.94
N GLU A 75 1.81 2.15 2.59
CA GLU A 75 2.67 3.23 3.10
C GLU A 75 1.93 4.10 4.11
N VAL A 76 2.52 4.25 5.30
CA VAL A 76 2.05 5.13 6.37
C VAL A 76 3.07 6.26 6.51
N GLU A 77 2.71 7.44 6.04
CA GLU A 77 3.61 8.60 5.99
C GLU A 77 3.04 9.81 6.72
N GLY A 78 3.92 10.56 7.37
CA GLY A 78 3.57 11.80 8.08
C GLY A 78 2.81 11.54 9.38
N ILE A 79 2.13 12.57 9.90
CA ILE A 79 1.36 12.49 11.14
C ILE A 79 0.08 11.67 10.90
N ILE A 80 -0.18 10.69 11.76
CA ILE A 80 -1.39 9.87 11.71
C ILE A 80 -2.54 10.68 12.30
N VAL A 81 -3.47 11.13 11.46
CA VAL A 81 -4.65 11.90 11.87
C VAL A 81 -5.87 10.99 11.98
N ASP A 82 -6.08 10.15 10.97
CA ASP A 82 -7.08 9.09 10.94
C ASP A 82 -6.54 7.85 10.23
N ALA A 83 -7.27 6.74 10.29
CA ALA A 83 -6.86 5.47 9.70
C ALA A 83 -7.70 5.04 8.51
N GLN A 84 -8.79 5.72 8.18
CA GLN A 84 -9.83 5.24 7.28
C GLN A 84 -9.28 4.84 5.89
N ASP A 85 -8.51 5.72 5.25
CA ASP A 85 -7.93 5.45 3.94
C ASP A 85 -6.93 4.29 3.96
N LEU A 86 -6.12 4.22 5.03
CA LEU A 86 -5.13 3.15 5.22
C LEU A 86 -5.81 1.80 5.46
N VAL A 87 -6.87 1.76 6.25
CA VAL A 87 -7.69 0.56 6.51
C VAL A 87 -8.37 0.10 5.22
N GLN A 88 -8.95 1.00 4.44
CA GLN A 88 -9.54 0.66 3.13
C GLN A 88 -8.49 0.10 2.16
N GLU A 89 -7.30 0.68 2.12
CA GLU A 89 -6.20 0.19 1.30
C GLU A 89 -5.70 -1.18 1.77
N LEU A 90 -5.58 -1.38 3.10
CA LEU A 90 -5.23 -2.66 3.71
C LEU A 90 -6.26 -3.75 3.34
N HIS A 91 -7.56 -3.47 3.47
CA HIS A 91 -8.63 -4.39 3.11
C HIS A 91 -8.63 -4.70 1.60
N TYR A 92 -8.37 -3.71 0.76
CA TYR A 92 -8.20 -3.92 -0.67
C TYR A 92 -7.08 -4.90 -0.98
N TYR A 93 -5.93 -4.79 -0.30
CA TYR A 93 -4.84 -5.76 -0.44
C TYR A 93 -5.19 -7.11 0.15
N ALA A 94 -5.82 -7.14 1.32
CA ALA A 94 -6.21 -8.35 2.00
C ALA A 94 -7.24 -9.17 1.20
N ASN A 95 -8.12 -8.54 0.46
CA ASN A 95 -9.14 -9.20 -0.36
C ASN A 95 -8.63 -9.61 -1.76
N ASN A 96 -7.42 -9.19 -2.14
CA ASN A 96 -6.86 -9.53 -3.45
C ASN A 96 -6.15 -10.90 -3.41
N PRO A 97 -6.65 -11.93 -4.13
CA PRO A 97 -6.07 -13.28 -4.07
C PRO A 97 -4.65 -13.37 -4.64
N SER A 98 -4.22 -12.41 -5.47
CA SER A 98 -2.85 -12.37 -5.97
C SER A 98 -1.86 -11.76 -4.98
N VAL A 99 -2.31 -11.06 -3.93
CA VAL A 99 -1.48 -10.55 -2.84
C VAL A 99 -1.26 -11.68 -1.83
N ARG A 100 -0.03 -12.12 -1.66
CA ARG A 100 0.34 -13.23 -0.76
C ARG A 100 0.89 -12.75 0.57
N ALA A 101 1.41 -11.54 0.63
CA ALA A 101 1.91 -10.89 1.84
C ALA A 101 1.80 -9.38 1.70
N ILE A 102 1.86 -8.67 2.82
CA ILE A 102 1.79 -7.20 2.86
C ILE A 102 3.05 -6.70 3.57
N VAL A 103 3.67 -5.65 3.03
CA VAL A 103 4.67 -4.85 3.72
C VAL A 103 4.01 -3.53 4.12
N VAL A 104 4.06 -3.21 5.40
CA VAL A 104 3.65 -1.90 5.93
C VAL A 104 4.91 -1.05 6.06
N ARG A 105 5.06 -0.07 5.17
CA ARG A 105 6.16 0.89 5.20
C ARG A 105 5.79 2.07 6.09
N LEU A 106 6.52 2.26 7.18
CA LEU A 106 6.26 3.28 8.18
C LEU A 106 7.31 4.39 8.10
N ASN A 107 6.86 5.61 7.83
CA ASN A 107 7.69 6.81 7.88
C ASN A 107 6.90 7.93 8.59
N THR A 108 6.66 7.77 9.87
CA THR A 108 5.74 8.57 10.68
C THR A 108 6.27 8.79 12.10
N PRO A 109 6.10 9.99 12.66
CA PRO A 109 6.37 10.25 14.07
C PRO A 109 5.26 9.72 15.01
N GLY A 110 4.16 9.15 14.45
CA GLY A 110 2.95 8.81 15.15
C GLY A 110 1.84 9.84 14.96
N GLY A 111 0.92 9.92 15.91
CA GLY A 111 -0.23 10.84 15.84
C GLY A 111 -1.38 10.39 16.72
N SER A 112 -2.61 10.42 16.19
CA SER A 112 -3.82 10.01 16.90
C SER A 112 -3.70 8.59 17.45
N THR A 113 -3.92 8.41 18.75
CA THR A 113 -3.89 7.11 19.42
C THR A 113 -4.97 6.18 18.88
N ALA A 114 -6.21 6.65 18.75
CA ALA A 114 -7.32 5.86 18.24
C ALA A 114 -7.11 5.41 16.80
N ALA A 115 -6.63 6.29 15.92
CA ALA A 115 -6.33 5.93 14.53
C ALA A 115 -5.19 4.89 14.43
N SER A 116 -4.18 5.00 15.30
CA SER A 116 -3.09 4.02 15.38
C SER A 116 -3.58 2.66 15.87
N GLN A 117 -4.47 2.63 16.87
CA GLN A 117 -5.11 1.41 17.36
C GLN A 117 -5.99 0.75 16.30
N GLU A 118 -6.80 1.53 15.60
CA GLU A 118 -7.65 1.02 14.52
C GLU A 118 -6.82 0.33 13.43
N LEU A 119 -5.77 0.97 12.94
CA LEU A 119 -4.89 0.37 11.92
C LEU A 119 -4.13 -0.85 12.46
N TRP A 120 -3.64 -0.80 13.70
CA TRP A 120 -3.01 -1.94 14.37
C TRP A 120 -3.94 -3.14 14.44
N GLU A 121 -5.18 -2.95 14.88
CA GLU A 121 -6.17 -4.03 14.99
C GLU A 121 -6.51 -4.62 13.62
N GLU A 122 -6.69 -3.79 12.59
CA GLU A 122 -6.98 -4.28 11.25
C GLU A 122 -5.80 -5.05 10.64
N ILE A 123 -4.56 -4.61 10.86
CA ILE A 123 -3.36 -5.37 10.46
C ILE A 123 -3.32 -6.71 11.20
N ARG A 124 -3.61 -6.73 12.49
CA ARG A 124 -3.66 -7.96 13.32
C ARG A 124 -4.70 -8.94 12.80
N LYS A 125 -5.90 -8.46 12.40
CA LYS A 125 -6.94 -9.28 11.77
C LYS A 125 -6.46 -9.90 10.46
N VAL A 126 -5.84 -9.13 9.59
CA VAL A 126 -5.27 -9.60 8.32
C VAL A 126 -4.21 -10.67 8.55
N ARG A 127 -3.29 -10.45 9.52
CA ARG A 127 -2.27 -11.43 9.91
C ARG A 127 -2.91 -12.72 10.44
N THR A 128 -3.87 -12.59 11.35
CA THR A 128 -4.56 -13.75 11.96
C THR A 128 -5.37 -14.55 10.93
N ALA A 129 -5.86 -13.89 9.89
CA ALA A 129 -6.50 -14.56 8.76
C ALA A 129 -5.51 -15.31 7.84
N GLY A 130 -4.22 -15.37 8.21
CA GLY A 130 -3.18 -16.14 7.53
C GLY A 130 -2.47 -15.40 6.39
N ARG A 131 -2.59 -14.09 6.30
CA ARG A 131 -1.84 -13.27 5.35
C ARG A 131 -0.66 -12.60 6.07
N PRO A 132 0.58 -13.02 5.79
CA PRO A 132 1.74 -12.46 6.43
C PRO A 132 1.88 -10.95 6.24
N VAL A 133 2.25 -10.25 7.31
CA VAL A 133 2.49 -8.81 7.33
C VAL A 133 3.88 -8.54 7.89
N VAL A 134 4.70 -7.78 7.17
CA VAL A 134 6.03 -7.35 7.61
C VAL A 134 6.05 -5.84 7.71
N ALA A 135 6.46 -5.30 8.85
CA ALA A 135 6.69 -3.87 9.02
C ALA A 135 8.10 -3.50 8.55
N SER A 136 8.22 -2.38 7.83
CA SER A 136 9.49 -1.80 7.41
C SER A 136 9.57 -0.35 7.83
N MET A 137 10.47 -0.02 8.75
CA MET A 137 10.66 1.32 9.26
C MET A 137 11.50 2.17 8.30
N GLY A 138 11.04 3.39 8.03
CA GLY A 138 11.76 4.41 7.27
C GLY A 138 12.75 5.17 8.14
N ASN A 139 12.80 6.49 7.93
CA ASN A 139 13.62 7.36 8.75
C ASN A 139 13.07 7.41 10.19
N VAL A 140 11.75 7.48 10.33
CA VAL A 140 11.06 7.53 11.61
C VAL A 140 9.87 6.56 11.60
N ALA A 141 9.72 5.76 12.66
CA ALA A 141 8.54 4.95 12.94
C ALA A 141 8.35 4.93 14.46
N ALA A 142 7.85 6.04 15.01
CA ALA A 142 7.81 6.30 16.44
C ALA A 142 6.38 6.44 16.95
N SER A 143 6.17 6.22 18.27
CA SER A 143 4.88 6.37 18.95
C SER A 143 3.79 5.54 18.25
N GLY A 144 2.71 6.13 17.74
CA GLY A 144 1.69 5.43 16.96
C GLY A 144 2.24 4.64 15.74
N GLY A 145 3.36 5.08 15.14
CA GLY A 145 4.05 4.35 14.09
C GLY A 145 4.69 3.05 14.59
N TYR A 146 5.30 3.07 15.78
CA TYR A 146 5.81 1.87 16.42
C TYR A 146 4.67 0.94 16.87
N TYR A 147 3.60 1.53 17.39
CA TYR A 147 2.38 0.79 17.76
C TYR A 147 1.85 -0.03 16.60
N ILE A 148 1.69 0.60 15.43
CA ILE A 148 1.26 -0.07 14.20
C ILE A 148 2.26 -1.18 13.78
N ALA A 149 3.58 -0.92 13.89
CA ALA A 149 4.59 -1.92 13.57
C ALA A 149 4.44 -3.21 14.38
N CYS A 150 4.04 -3.09 15.67
CA CYS A 150 3.83 -4.23 16.55
C CYS A 150 2.71 -5.19 16.11
N ALA A 151 1.82 -4.77 15.21
CA ALA A 151 0.80 -5.63 14.63
C ALA A 151 1.36 -6.65 13.62
N ALA A 152 2.55 -6.41 13.06
CA ALA A 152 3.18 -7.25 12.04
C ALA A 152 3.73 -8.58 12.60
N ASP A 153 4.02 -9.53 11.70
CA ASP A 153 4.72 -10.78 12.06
C ASP A 153 6.19 -10.52 12.36
N GLU A 154 6.82 -9.61 11.59
CA GLU A 154 8.22 -9.22 11.76
C GLU A 154 8.40 -7.73 11.48
N ILE A 155 9.32 -7.11 12.22
CA ILE A 155 9.65 -5.69 12.12
C ILE A 155 11.10 -5.54 11.63
N TYR A 156 11.28 -4.79 10.54
CA TYR A 156 12.57 -4.39 9.98
C TYR A 156 12.83 -2.91 10.19
N ALA A 157 14.02 -2.57 10.66
CA ALA A 157 14.48 -1.19 10.77
C ALA A 157 15.89 -1.02 10.21
N ASN A 158 16.18 0.12 9.58
CA ASN A 158 17.58 0.48 9.35
C ASN A 158 18.26 0.79 10.70
N PRO A 159 19.57 0.54 10.85
CA PRO A 159 20.25 0.81 12.11
C PRO A 159 20.07 2.23 12.64
N ALA A 160 19.91 3.21 11.75
CA ALA A 160 19.74 4.63 12.06
C ALA A 160 18.27 5.10 12.07
N SER A 161 17.28 4.24 11.84
CA SER A 161 15.86 4.60 11.96
C SER A 161 15.56 5.06 13.38
N LEU A 162 14.77 6.12 13.54
CA LEU A 162 14.26 6.53 14.84
C LEU A 162 12.94 5.80 15.12
N THR A 163 12.84 5.14 16.27
CA THR A 163 11.66 4.32 16.59
C THR A 163 11.35 4.33 18.09
N SER A 164 10.39 3.50 18.50
CA SER A 164 9.85 3.38 19.85
C SER A 164 9.07 4.62 20.26
N SER A 165 9.56 5.50 21.14
CA SER A 165 8.78 6.63 21.67
C SER A 165 7.43 6.13 22.24
N ILE A 166 7.50 5.09 23.10
CA ILE A 166 6.33 4.50 23.75
C ILE A 166 5.90 5.44 24.86
N GLY A 167 4.82 6.16 24.63
CA GLY A 167 4.30 7.17 25.53
C GLY A 167 3.06 7.85 24.96
N VAL A 168 2.36 8.59 25.80
CA VAL A 168 1.14 9.34 25.46
C VAL A 168 1.26 10.77 25.94
N ILE A 169 0.89 11.71 25.09
CA ILE A 169 0.87 13.14 25.44
C ILE A 169 -0.45 13.77 25.01
N ILE A 170 -0.91 14.75 25.78
CA ILE A 170 -1.95 15.68 25.37
C ILE A 170 -1.39 17.09 25.49
N ASN A 171 -1.44 17.87 24.41
CA ASN A 171 -0.94 19.23 24.39
C ASN A 171 -2.10 20.23 24.42
N TYR A 172 -2.08 21.15 25.38
CA TYR A 172 -3.00 22.27 25.46
C TYR A 172 -2.24 23.59 25.40
N ALA A 173 -2.71 24.52 24.57
CA ALA A 173 -2.22 25.88 24.58
C ALA A 173 -2.96 26.70 25.66
N ASN A 174 -2.27 27.59 26.38
CA ASN A 174 -2.90 28.60 27.23
C ASN A 174 -2.54 29.99 26.72
N TRP A 175 -3.55 30.75 26.33
CA TRP A 175 -3.42 32.08 25.70
C TRP A 175 -4.02 33.18 26.60
N GLU A 176 -4.38 32.86 27.85
CA GLU A 176 -5.00 33.79 28.79
C GLU A 176 -4.18 35.09 28.90
N GLY A 177 -2.85 34.95 29.03
CA GLY A 177 -1.96 36.10 29.11
C GLY A 177 -1.97 36.98 27.88
N LEU A 178 -2.12 36.40 26.69
CA LEU A 178 -2.23 37.13 25.41
C LEU A 178 -3.59 37.81 25.31
N THR A 179 -4.68 37.10 25.57
CA THR A 179 -6.04 37.63 25.45
C THR A 179 -6.29 38.80 26.39
N LYS A 180 -5.76 38.74 27.61
CA LYS A 180 -5.76 39.85 28.56
C LYS A 180 -5.05 41.11 28.01
N LYS A 181 -3.88 40.93 27.37
CA LYS A 181 -3.13 42.04 26.81
C LYS A 181 -3.86 42.75 25.65
N VAL A 182 -4.63 42.00 24.82
CA VAL A 182 -5.39 42.57 23.72
C VAL A 182 -6.83 42.98 24.10
N GLY A 183 -7.17 42.86 25.39
CA GLY A 183 -8.48 43.28 25.89
C GLY A 183 -9.63 42.34 25.59
N LEU A 184 -9.36 41.12 25.15
CA LEU A 184 -10.37 40.09 24.88
C LEU A 184 -10.75 39.39 26.20
N ARG A 185 -12.08 39.22 26.44
CA ARG A 185 -12.65 38.44 27.51
C ARG A 185 -13.50 37.33 26.93
N PHE A 186 -13.31 36.11 27.42
CA PHE A 186 -14.11 34.95 27.05
C PHE A 186 -15.05 34.64 28.22
N GLU A 187 -16.36 34.63 27.97
CA GLU A 187 -17.36 34.24 28.92
C GLU A 187 -17.89 32.86 28.60
N VAL A 188 -17.76 31.92 29.50
CA VAL A 188 -18.21 30.54 29.31
C VAL A 188 -19.41 30.26 30.19
N VAL A 189 -20.57 30.00 29.58
CA VAL A 189 -21.76 29.47 30.24
C VAL A 189 -21.79 27.97 30.05
N LYS A 190 -21.62 27.18 31.09
CA LYS A 190 -21.55 25.72 31.00
C LYS A 190 -22.43 25.03 32.05
N LYS A 191 -22.90 23.84 31.72
CA LYS A 191 -23.45 22.87 32.66
C LYS A 191 -22.55 21.62 32.61
N GLY A 192 -22.02 21.25 33.78
CA GLY A 192 -20.97 20.25 33.95
C GLY A 192 -19.63 20.94 34.24
N GLU A 193 -19.05 20.58 35.38
CA GLU A 193 -17.83 21.21 35.93
C GLU A 193 -16.67 21.17 34.91
N TYR A 194 -16.43 20.03 34.30
CA TYR A 194 -15.29 19.78 33.41
C TYR A 194 -15.57 19.98 31.94
N LYS A 195 -16.73 20.62 31.56
CA LYS A 195 -17.14 20.74 30.12
C LYS A 195 -16.18 21.59 29.31
N ASP A 196 -15.41 22.48 29.94
CA ASP A 196 -14.41 23.34 29.32
C ASP A 196 -12.97 22.96 29.72
N ILE A 197 -12.77 21.70 30.12
CA ILE A 197 -11.43 21.15 30.37
C ILE A 197 -10.54 21.35 29.13
N GLY A 198 -9.29 21.79 29.37
CA GLY A 198 -8.38 22.12 28.26
C GLY A 198 -8.66 23.44 27.57
N SER A 199 -9.55 24.30 28.12
CA SER A 199 -9.79 25.65 27.58
C SER A 199 -8.50 26.44 27.51
N PRO A 200 -8.17 27.04 26.33
CA PRO A 200 -6.95 27.84 26.20
C PRO A 200 -7.03 29.21 26.84
N ASN A 201 -8.22 29.60 27.36
CA ASN A 201 -8.51 30.96 27.83
C ASN A 201 -8.38 31.11 29.35
N ARG A 202 -8.07 30.02 30.03
CA ARG A 202 -7.83 30.00 31.50
C ARG A 202 -6.80 28.92 31.85
N PRO A 203 -6.15 29.04 33.01
CA PRO A 203 -5.33 27.95 33.54
C PRO A 203 -6.17 26.69 33.79
N MET A 204 -5.54 25.54 33.57
CA MET A 204 -6.10 24.25 33.99
C MET A 204 -6.04 24.14 35.51
N THR A 205 -7.10 23.63 36.13
CA THR A 205 -7.13 23.31 37.55
C THR A 205 -6.39 22.00 37.85
N GLU A 206 -6.00 21.77 39.08
CA GLU A 206 -5.35 20.50 39.45
C GLU A 206 -6.29 19.31 39.27
N ALA A 207 -7.55 19.43 39.63
CA ALA A 207 -8.55 18.38 39.43
C ALA A 207 -8.74 18.03 37.94
N GLU A 208 -8.72 19.03 37.07
CA GLU A 208 -8.75 18.79 35.60
C GLU A 208 -7.48 18.09 35.12
N ARG A 209 -6.33 18.46 35.68
CA ARG A 209 -5.05 17.81 35.35
C ARG A 209 -5.05 16.34 35.76
N GLU A 210 -5.52 16.02 36.97
CA GLU A 210 -5.63 14.65 37.45
C GLU A 210 -6.52 13.80 36.56
N LEU A 211 -7.71 14.30 36.16
CA LEU A 211 -8.59 13.62 35.23
C LEU A 211 -7.91 13.31 33.88
N LEU A 212 -7.12 14.25 33.32
CA LEU A 212 -6.41 14.04 32.09
C LEU A 212 -5.24 13.08 32.25
N VAL A 213 -4.55 13.09 33.37
CA VAL A 213 -3.50 12.12 33.70
C VAL A 213 -4.09 10.70 33.76
N ASP A 214 -5.27 10.52 34.37
CA ASP A 214 -5.93 9.22 34.40
C ASP A 214 -6.26 8.70 32.99
N VAL A 215 -6.76 9.56 32.08
CA VAL A 215 -7.02 9.21 30.69
C VAL A 215 -5.70 8.85 29.96
N ILE A 216 -4.63 9.63 30.19
CA ILE A 216 -3.31 9.34 29.61
C ILE A 216 -2.79 8.00 30.11
N ASN A 217 -2.92 7.72 31.42
CA ASN A 217 -2.48 6.48 32.02
C ASN A 217 -3.23 5.27 31.46
N ASP A 218 -4.55 5.37 31.28
CA ASP A 218 -5.34 4.30 30.65
C ASP A 218 -4.87 3.98 29.23
N VAL A 219 -4.70 5.00 28.37
CA VAL A 219 -4.21 4.83 27.00
C VAL A 219 -2.76 4.32 27.00
N TYR A 220 -1.92 4.78 27.91
CA TYR A 220 -0.53 4.32 28.03
C TYR A 220 -0.45 2.84 28.42
N VAL A 221 -1.26 2.38 29.38
CA VAL A 221 -1.31 0.96 29.77
C VAL A 221 -1.75 0.09 28.60
N GLN A 222 -2.75 0.52 27.82
CA GLN A 222 -3.15 -0.17 26.59
C GLN A 222 -1.97 -0.30 25.61
N PHE A 223 -1.22 0.78 25.38
CA PHE A 223 -0.05 0.75 24.52
C PHE A 223 0.99 -0.26 25.02
N ILE A 224 1.33 -0.24 26.32
CA ILE A 224 2.26 -1.17 26.94
C ILE A 224 1.80 -2.62 26.76
N ASP A 225 0.53 -2.92 27.04
CA ASP A 225 0.00 -4.27 27.00
C ASP A 225 0.00 -4.84 25.56
N ASP A 226 -0.31 -4.02 24.57
CA ASP A 226 -0.25 -4.41 23.16
C ASP A 226 1.19 -4.64 22.68
N VAL A 227 2.13 -3.75 23.04
CA VAL A 227 3.55 -3.95 22.76
C VAL A 227 4.08 -5.20 23.46
N TYR A 228 3.76 -5.37 24.75
CA TYR A 228 4.15 -6.54 25.50
C TYR A 228 3.63 -7.83 24.85
N SER A 229 2.34 -7.87 24.52
CA SER A 229 1.72 -9.00 23.84
C SER A 229 2.42 -9.36 22.52
N ALA A 230 2.78 -8.35 21.75
CA ALA A 230 3.42 -8.51 20.46
C ALA A 230 4.92 -8.87 20.54
N ARG A 231 5.63 -8.32 21.56
CA ARG A 231 7.10 -8.33 21.60
C ARG A 231 7.70 -9.15 22.74
N ARG A 232 6.90 -9.67 23.67
CA ARG A 232 7.39 -10.36 24.87
C ARG A 232 8.43 -11.45 24.59
N HIS A 233 8.26 -12.20 23.50
CA HIS A 233 9.17 -13.29 23.16
C HIS A 233 10.55 -12.77 22.73
N GLN A 234 10.58 -11.77 21.86
CA GLN A 234 11.81 -11.15 21.37
C GLN A 234 12.51 -10.37 22.47
N MET A 235 11.77 -9.61 23.26
CA MET A 235 12.27 -8.86 24.39
C MET A 235 12.85 -9.80 25.47
N ARG A 236 12.18 -10.92 25.72
CA ARG A 236 12.69 -11.94 26.66
C ARG A 236 14.04 -12.48 26.19
N LYS A 237 14.14 -12.87 24.93
CA LYS A 237 15.40 -13.34 24.34
C LYS A 237 16.50 -12.28 24.46
N ALA A 238 16.19 -11.03 24.14
CA ALA A 238 17.12 -9.92 24.24
C ALA A 238 17.52 -9.63 25.69
N TYR A 239 16.57 -9.61 26.63
CA TYR A 239 16.82 -9.38 28.04
C TYR A 239 17.82 -10.39 28.62
N PHE A 240 17.58 -11.69 28.47
CA PHE A 240 18.47 -12.73 29.00
C PHE A 240 19.82 -12.83 28.25
N ALA A 241 19.88 -12.36 27.00
CA ALA A 241 21.18 -12.24 26.32
C ALA A 241 22.08 -11.15 26.94
N HIS A 242 21.48 -10.10 27.51
CA HIS A 242 22.22 -9.02 28.18
C HIS A 242 22.35 -9.21 29.69
N HIS A 243 21.57 -10.11 30.29
CA HIS A 243 21.55 -10.40 31.72
C HIS A 243 21.66 -11.92 31.96
N PRO A 244 22.80 -12.54 31.64
CA PRO A 244 22.97 -14.00 31.75
C PRO A 244 22.86 -14.50 33.19
N GLU A 245 23.06 -13.62 34.17
CA GLU A 245 22.94 -13.91 35.62
C GLU A 245 21.46 -13.84 36.12
N ALA A 246 20.54 -13.32 35.31
CA ALA A 246 19.15 -13.22 35.72
C ALA A 246 18.47 -14.59 35.69
N GLU A 247 17.92 -15.02 36.83
CA GLU A 247 17.11 -16.24 36.88
C GLU A 247 15.67 -15.95 36.44
N ASP A 248 15.16 -16.85 35.59
CA ASP A 248 13.76 -16.81 35.18
C ASP A 248 12.89 -17.48 36.26
N SER A 249 12.64 -16.77 37.32
CA SER A 249 11.89 -17.30 38.48
C SER A 249 10.41 -17.58 38.18
N GLY A 250 9.89 -17.14 37.01
CA GLY A 250 8.48 -17.31 36.64
C GLY A 250 7.46 -16.55 37.49
N THR A 251 7.89 -15.95 38.61
CA THR A 251 7.03 -15.29 39.59
C THR A 251 6.83 -13.79 39.32
N THR A 252 7.79 -13.16 38.67
CA THR A 252 7.73 -11.75 38.30
C THR A 252 8.04 -11.62 36.81
N ASP A 253 7.19 -10.92 36.06
CA ASP A 253 7.41 -10.71 34.64
C ASP A 253 8.50 -9.64 34.42
N VAL A 254 9.75 -10.09 34.49
CA VAL A 254 10.94 -9.24 34.31
C VAL A 254 10.94 -8.54 32.96
N VAL A 255 10.34 -9.16 31.93
CA VAL A 255 10.23 -8.57 30.60
C VAL A 255 9.25 -7.41 30.59
N LYS A 256 8.13 -7.54 31.29
CA LYS A 256 7.16 -6.44 31.41
C LYS A 256 7.73 -5.27 32.22
N GLN A 257 8.47 -5.57 33.30
CA GLN A 257 9.19 -4.53 34.06
C GLN A 257 10.27 -3.86 33.20
N PHE A 258 11.02 -4.63 32.44
CA PHE A 258 12.01 -4.08 31.50
C PHE A 258 11.32 -3.17 30.46
N LEU A 259 10.18 -3.57 29.89
CA LEU A 259 9.42 -2.73 28.97
C LEU A 259 9.03 -1.40 29.65
N TYR A 260 8.48 -1.43 30.85
CA TYR A 260 8.15 -0.19 31.59
C TYR A 260 9.36 0.72 31.82
N SER A 261 10.55 0.16 32.03
CA SER A 261 11.78 0.94 32.28
C SER A 261 12.30 1.69 31.04
N ILE A 262 11.89 1.26 29.85
CA ILE A 262 12.30 1.87 28.58
C ILE A 262 11.16 2.59 27.83
N ALA A 263 9.92 2.44 28.32
CA ALA A 263 8.72 3.00 27.70
C ALA A 263 8.33 4.36 28.32
N ASP A 264 9.28 5.24 28.51
CA ASP A 264 9.10 6.59 29.09
C ASP A 264 8.97 7.70 28.02
N GLY A 265 8.66 7.32 26.80
CA GLY A 265 8.57 8.25 25.67
C GLY A 265 9.87 8.48 24.92
N ARG A 266 10.99 7.94 25.40
CA ARG A 266 12.28 8.07 24.72
C ARG A 266 12.29 7.38 23.36
N VAL A 267 13.06 7.94 22.41
CA VAL A 267 13.32 7.34 21.10
C VAL A 267 14.57 6.47 21.15
N PHE A 268 14.58 5.43 20.31
CA PHE A 268 15.74 4.59 20.08
C PHE A 268 16.12 4.62 18.62
N SER A 269 17.41 4.37 18.33
CA SER A 269 17.82 3.99 17.00
C SER A 269 17.32 2.58 16.68
N GLY A 270 17.20 2.23 15.40
CA GLY A 270 16.84 0.87 14.98
C GLY A 270 17.77 -0.18 15.57
N ARG A 271 19.08 0.13 15.74
CA ARG A 271 20.04 -0.75 16.38
C ARG A 271 19.70 -1.00 17.84
N GLN A 272 19.47 0.08 18.63
CA GLN A 272 19.08 -0.05 20.03
C GLN A 272 17.75 -0.80 20.20
N ALA A 273 16.78 -0.50 19.33
CA ALA A 273 15.50 -1.20 19.34
C ALA A 273 15.64 -2.71 19.04
N TYR A 274 16.57 -3.08 18.14
CA TYR A 274 16.91 -4.48 17.89
C TYR A 274 17.56 -5.13 19.11
N GLU A 275 18.51 -4.47 19.77
CA GLU A 275 19.17 -4.93 20.98
C GLU A 275 18.17 -5.18 22.13
N TYR A 276 17.11 -4.37 22.22
CA TYR A 276 16.04 -4.52 23.22
C TYR A 276 14.92 -5.50 22.79
N GLY A 277 14.98 -6.07 21.61
CA GLY A 277 13.94 -6.96 21.10
C GLY A 277 12.67 -6.26 20.66
N LEU A 278 12.71 -4.93 20.51
CA LEU A 278 11.59 -4.12 19.98
C LEU A 278 11.49 -4.22 18.44
N VAL A 279 12.57 -4.58 17.77
CA VAL A 279 12.69 -4.82 16.33
C VAL A 279 13.24 -6.22 16.11
N ASP A 280 12.81 -6.94 15.08
CA ASP A 280 13.25 -8.31 14.80
C ASP A 280 14.53 -8.36 13.98
N ASN A 281 14.68 -7.42 13.03
CA ASN A 281 15.78 -7.47 12.07
C ASN A 281 16.27 -6.06 11.70
N LEU A 282 17.58 -5.94 11.56
CA LEU A 282 18.18 -4.78 10.91
C LEU A 282 18.20 -5.00 9.41
N GLY A 283 17.60 -4.05 8.66
CA GLY A 283 17.50 -4.14 7.21
C GLY A 283 16.66 -3.02 6.62
N ASN A 284 16.69 -2.93 5.30
CA ASN A 284 15.97 -1.91 4.54
C ASN A 284 14.63 -2.43 4.00
N LEU A 285 13.94 -1.61 3.20
CA LEU A 285 12.65 -1.97 2.60
C LEU A 285 12.75 -3.21 1.68
N ASP A 286 13.84 -3.37 0.94
CA ASP A 286 14.01 -4.52 0.03
C ASP A 286 14.19 -5.82 0.82
N ASP A 287 14.85 -5.77 1.99
CA ASP A 287 14.95 -6.89 2.92
C ASP A 287 13.56 -7.31 3.45
N ALA A 288 12.77 -6.34 3.88
CA ALA A 288 11.40 -6.58 4.33
C ALA A 288 10.50 -7.15 3.22
N ILE A 289 10.63 -6.65 1.98
CA ILE A 289 9.89 -7.16 0.82
C ILE A 289 10.30 -8.61 0.51
N ARG A 290 11.61 -8.91 0.53
CA ARG A 290 12.10 -10.29 0.35
C ARG A 290 11.54 -11.23 1.42
N ARG A 291 11.57 -10.79 2.67
CA ARG A 291 11.05 -11.58 3.78
C ARG A 291 9.54 -11.81 3.67
N ALA A 292 8.78 -10.77 3.36
CA ALA A 292 7.34 -10.89 3.09
C ALA A 292 7.05 -11.88 1.95
N GLY A 293 7.87 -11.85 0.89
CA GLY A 293 7.79 -12.82 -0.21
C GLY A 293 8.00 -14.26 0.26
N ILE A 294 8.98 -14.50 1.12
CA ILE A 294 9.26 -15.84 1.71
C ILE A 294 8.06 -16.30 2.55
N LEU A 295 7.56 -15.44 3.45
CA LEU A 295 6.41 -15.74 4.30
C LEU A 295 5.14 -15.99 3.45
N GLY A 296 4.96 -15.23 2.37
CA GLY A 296 3.88 -15.39 1.39
C GLY A 296 4.08 -16.54 0.40
N ARG A 297 5.16 -17.34 0.55
CA ARG A 297 5.52 -18.47 -0.34
C ARG A 297 5.63 -18.07 -1.81
N ILE A 298 6.19 -16.89 -2.09
CA ILE A 298 6.45 -16.39 -3.43
C ILE A 298 7.82 -16.88 -3.89
N ILE A 299 7.88 -17.54 -5.04
CA ILE A 299 9.12 -18.08 -5.59
C ILE A 299 9.89 -16.95 -6.32
N GLY A 300 11.15 -16.77 -5.97
CA GLY A 300 12.05 -15.77 -6.56
C GLY A 300 11.83 -14.37 -5.98
N LYS A 301 12.22 -13.33 -6.73
CA LYS A 301 12.04 -11.93 -6.30
C LYS A 301 10.54 -11.57 -6.35
N PRO A 302 9.91 -11.19 -5.23
CA PRO A 302 8.49 -10.92 -5.21
C PRO A 302 8.18 -9.62 -5.99
N PRO A 303 7.19 -9.64 -6.90
CA PRO A 303 6.68 -8.42 -7.49
C PRO A 303 5.99 -7.56 -6.43
N VAL A 304 6.30 -6.26 -6.40
CA VAL A 304 5.68 -5.31 -5.48
C VAL A 304 4.42 -4.74 -6.14
N TYR A 305 3.32 -4.78 -5.40
CA TYR A 305 2.04 -4.20 -5.81
C TYR A 305 1.69 -3.01 -4.91
N LYS A 306 1.54 -1.86 -5.52
CA LYS A 306 1.09 -0.65 -4.87
C LYS A 306 -0.16 -0.13 -5.59
N LYS A 307 -1.22 0.17 -4.84
CA LYS A 307 -2.43 0.79 -5.38
C LYS A 307 -2.07 2.20 -5.87
N ARG A 308 -2.36 2.48 -7.14
CA ARG A 308 -2.19 3.83 -7.67
C ARG A 308 -3.25 4.73 -7.03
N LYS A 309 -2.82 5.71 -6.25
CA LYS A 309 -3.71 6.79 -5.82
C LYS A 309 -4.07 7.63 -7.04
N PRO A 310 -5.34 7.99 -7.25
CA PRO A 310 -5.69 8.97 -8.28
C PRO A 310 -4.92 10.27 -7.96
N LEU A 311 -4.30 10.86 -8.98
CA LEU A 311 -3.61 12.14 -8.82
C LEU A 311 -4.63 13.21 -8.43
N SER A 312 -4.50 13.74 -7.24
CA SER A 312 -5.23 14.92 -6.81
C SER A 312 -4.59 16.18 -7.42
N ILE A 313 -5.40 17.19 -7.73
CA ILE A 313 -4.88 18.52 -8.12
C ILE A 313 -3.91 19.05 -7.05
N TYR A 314 -4.17 18.74 -5.79
CA TYR A 314 -3.30 19.09 -4.66
C TYR A 314 -1.93 18.38 -4.73
N ASP A 315 -1.88 17.13 -5.17
CA ASP A 315 -0.61 16.38 -5.36
C ASP A 315 0.21 16.94 -6.51
N ILE A 316 -0.46 17.42 -7.57
CA ILE A 316 0.16 18.08 -8.71
C ILE A 316 0.78 19.41 -8.26
N LEU A 317 0.02 20.25 -7.55
CA LEU A 317 0.50 21.53 -7.01
C LEU A 317 1.63 21.32 -6.00
N ARG A 318 1.52 20.33 -5.13
CA ARG A 318 2.58 19.98 -4.16
C ARG A 318 3.84 19.44 -4.85
N GLY A 319 3.67 18.70 -5.94
CA GLY A 319 4.78 18.22 -6.77
C GLY A 319 5.51 19.38 -7.47
N GLU A 320 4.80 20.35 -8.02
CA GLU A 320 5.38 21.55 -8.62
C GLU A 320 6.10 22.42 -7.59
N VAL A 321 5.50 22.64 -6.41
CA VAL A 321 6.11 23.37 -5.30
C VAL A 321 7.38 22.65 -4.81
N LYS A 322 7.33 21.32 -4.67
CA LYS A 322 8.50 20.52 -4.25
C LYS A 322 9.61 20.57 -5.29
N ASN A 323 9.28 20.55 -6.57
CA ASN A 323 10.26 20.70 -7.66
C ASN A 323 10.83 22.12 -7.73
N ALA A 324 10.00 23.14 -7.53
CA ALA A 324 10.45 24.54 -7.46
C ALA A 324 11.37 24.77 -6.25
N ILE A 325 11.02 24.23 -5.07
CA ILE A 325 11.89 24.29 -3.89
C ILE A 325 13.21 23.54 -4.16
N ARG A 326 13.15 22.37 -4.79
CA ARG A 326 14.35 21.58 -5.14
C ARG A 326 15.27 22.33 -6.11
N GLN A 327 14.72 23.06 -7.09
CA GLN A 327 15.49 23.91 -8.00
C GLN A 327 16.13 25.10 -7.28
N VAL A 328 15.45 25.71 -6.31
CA VAL A 328 15.98 26.83 -5.52
C VAL A 328 17.02 26.36 -4.50
N THR A 329 16.91 25.12 -3.99
CA THR A 329 17.84 24.58 -2.98
C THR A 329 18.99 23.78 -3.60
N SER A 330 18.98 23.49 -4.93
CA SER A 330 20.08 22.79 -5.59
C SER A 330 21.41 23.54 -5.57
N ASP A 331 21.37 24.85 -5.35
CA ASP A 331 22.56 25.70 -5.25
C ASP A 331 23.04 25.95 -3.80
N MET A 332 22.36 25.34 -2.81
CA MET A 332 22.82 25.36 -1.42
C MET A 332 23.56 24.07 -1.08
N PRO A 333 24.75 24.13 -0.43
CA PRO A 333 25.43 22.94 0.05
C PRO A 333 24.49 22.19 1.01
N GLU A 334 24.25 20.94 0.73
CA GLU A 334 23.40 20.04 1.50
C GLU A 334 23.97 19.87 2.91
N LEU A 335 23.38 20.56 3.90
CA LEU A 335 23.63 20.29 5.32
C LEU A 335 22.69 19.15 5.72
N GLU A 336 23.17 17.92 5.58
CA GLU A 336 22.47 16.69 5.91
C GLU A 336 22.41 16.46 7.40
N TYR A 337 22.05 17.12 8.25
CA TYR A 337 21.63 16.91 9.64
C TYR A 337 21.12 18.22 10.25
N LEU A 338 19.94 18.68 9.79
CA LEU A 338 19.27 19.76 10.49
C LEU A 338 18.39 19.16 11.60
N PHE A 339 18.96 19.03 12.78
CA PHE A 339 18.20 18.89 14.01
C PHE A 339 17.57 20.26 14.27
N ILE A 340 16.25 20.40 14.07
CA ILE A 340 15.51 21.59 14.49
C ILE A 340 14.97 21.29 15.89
N PRO A 341 15.58 21.78 16.97
CA PRO A 341 14.95 21.77 18.27
C PRO A 341 13.79 22.78 18.23
N ARG A 342 12.61 22.35 18.65
CA ARG A 342 11.48 23.26 18.93
C ARG A 342 11.69 23.99 20.23
#